data_dbeed6b111aa3228326b3054714c6c26
#
_entry.id   dbeed6b111aa3228326b3054714c6c26
#
_cell.length_a   1.000
_cell.length_b   1.000
_cell.length_c   1.000
_cell.angle_alpha   90.00
_cell.angle_beta   90.00
_cell.angle_gamma   90.00
#
_symmetry.space_group_name_H-M   'P 1'
#
loop_
_entity.id
_entity.type
_entity.pdbx_description
1 polymer ?
#
loop_
_entity_poly.entity_id
_entity_poly.type
_entity_poly.pdbx_seq_one_letter_code
_entity_poly.pdbx_strand_id
1 'polypeptide(L)'
;MQADRLLNSDAVQVMMCMTARIVKEVFTMSLVQAFIKYQTKPGCEDEFIKSLKGVDRSQDNCISWTVTSLENGEFMEMVIYNSIDGIVADQDKGVSWLDTVDHLLMKFPNGSRTDANSGIIVDEGTKKVTE
;
A
#
# COMPACT_ATOMS: atom_id res chain seq x y z
N MET A 1 -5.26 -20.22 1.67
CA MET A 1 -4.76 -20.38 0.34
C MET A 1 -4.52 -19.06 -0.34
N GLN A 2 -3.56 -19.01 -1.18
CA GLN A 2 -3.16 -17.73 -1.77
C GLN A 2 -4.27 -17.04 -2.57
N ALA A 3 -4.99 -17.80 -3.36
CA ALA A 3 -6.05 -17.22 -4.18
C ALA A 3 -7.13 -16.60 -3.31
N ASP A 4 -7.49 -17.28 -2.24
CA ASP A 4 -8.50 -16.73 -1.35
C ASP A 4 -8.01 -15.46 -0.69
N ARG A 5 -6.75 -15.45 -0.33
CA ARG A 5 -6.18 -14.27 0.29
C ARG A 5 -6.18 -13.08 -0.65
N LEU A 6 -5.87 -13.32 -1.92
CA LEU A 6 -5.90 -12.25 -2.91
C LEU A 6 -7.32 -11.74 -3.12
N LEU A 7 -8.30 -12.63 -3.11
CA LEU A 7 -9.68 -12.23 -3.32
C LEU A 7 -10.26 -11.46 -2.15
N ASN A 8 -9.77 -11.72 -0.95
CA ASN A 8 -10.33 -11.10 0.24
C ASN A 8 -9.44 -10.08 0.88
N SER A 9 -8.29 -9.85 0.29
CA SER A 9 -7.31 -9.04 0.95
C SER A 9 -7.21 -7.69 0.30
N ASP A 10 -6.18 -7.08 0.68
CA ASP A 10 -5.73 -5.76 0.35
C ASP A 10 -5.61 -5.57 -1.15
N ALA A 11 -5.10 -6.57 -1.84
CA ALA A 11 -4.87 -6.45 -3.27
C ALA A 11 -6.17 -6.30 -4.05
N VAL A 12 -7.17 -7.11 -3.70
CA VAL A 12 -8.47 -7.03 -4.37
C VAL A 12 -9.12 -5.70 -4.08
N GLN A 13 -9.05 -5.25 -2.84
CA GLN A 13 -9.65 -3.99 -2.44
C GLN A 13 -9.05 -2.84 -3.22
N VAL A 14 -7.73 -2.83 -3.38
CA VAL A 14 -7.06 -1.78 -4.15
C VAL A 14 -7.51 -1.81 -5.61
N MET A 15 -7.55 -2.99 -6.20
CA MET A 15 -7.96 -3.12 -7.59
C MET A 15 -9.38 -2.64 -7.82
N MET A 16 -10.30 -3.06 -6.96
CA MET A 16 -11.71 -2.69 -7.13
C MET A 16 -11.89 -1.19 -6.95
N CYS A 17 -11.19 -0.60 -6.03
CA CYS A 17 -11.27 0.83 -5.81
C CYS A 17 -10.82 1.59 -7.04
N MET A 18 -9.79 1.11 -7.72
CA MET A 18 -9.23 1.82 -8.86
C MET A 18 -9.97 1.59 -10.15
N THR A 19 -10.57 0.41 -10.33
CA THR A 19 -11.21 0.06 -11.60
C THR A 19 -12.23 1.09 -12.05
N ALA A 20 -13.08 1.53 -11.12
CA ALA A 20 -14.15 2.47 -11.46
C ALA A 20 -13.60 3.82 -11.92
N ARG A 21 -12.43 4.20 -11.43
CA ARG A 21 -11.84 5.49 -11.77
C ARG A 21 -10.98 5.41 -13.01
N ILE A 22 -10.18 4.38 -13.09
CA ILE A 22 -9.17 4.25 -14.14
C ILE A 22 -9.81 4.15 -15.51
N VAL A 23 -10.98 3.52 -15.59
CA VAL A 23 -11.67 3.42 -16.88
C VAL A 23 -11.84 4.78 -17.53
N LYS A 24 -12.07 5.81 -16.71
CA LYS A 24 -12.27 7.16 -17.22
C LYS A 24 -10.98 7.92 -17.43
N GLU A 25 -9.93 7.52 -16.72
CA GLU A 25 -8.70 8.28 -16.67
C GLU A 25 -7.54 7.65 -17.39
N VAL A 26 -7.79 6.53 -18.06
CA VAL A 26 -6.73 5.72 -18.63
C VAL A 26 -5.85 6.49 -19.61
N PHE A 27 -6.39 7.48 -20.27
CA PHE A 27 -5.64 8.23 -21.28
C PHE A 27 -4.99 9.50 -20.76
N THR A 28 -5.16 9.81 -19.48
CA THR A 28 -4.64 11.05 -18.93
C THR A 28 -3.21 10.92 -18.44
N MET A 29 -2.70 9.71 -18.36
CA MET A 29 -1.34 9.46 -17.84
C MET A 29 -1.19 9.94 -16.39
N SER A 30 -2.28 9.96 -15.67
CA SER A 30 -2.27 10.41 -14.28
C SER A 30 -1.51 9.43 -13.41
N LEU A 31 -0.82 9.97 -12.40
CA LEU A 31 -0.21 9.14 -11.37
C LEU A 31 -1.30 8.59 -10.46
N VAL A 32 -1.04 7.41 -9.92
CA VAL A 32 -1.95 6.76 -8.99
C VAL A 32 -1.26 6.57 -7.66
N GLN A 33 -2.03 6.61 -6.59
CA GLN A 33 -1.46 6.47 -5.26
C GLN A 33 -2.24 5.43 -4.48
N ALA A 34 -1.50 4.54 -3.83
CA ALA A 34 -2.07 3.54 -2.94
C ALA A 34 -1.84 3.97 -1.50
N PHE A 35 -2.83 3.71 -0.66
CA PHE A 35 -2.81 4.03 0.77
C PHE A 35 -3.00 2.72 1.51
N ILE A 36 -2.03 2.32 2.30
CA ILE A 36 -2.07 1.03 2.98
C ILE A 36 -1.87 1.27 4.47
N LYS A 37 -2.90 0.99 5.26
CA LYS A 37 -2.82 1.14 6.70
C LYS A 37 -2.55 -0.20 7.34
N TYR A 38 -1.65 -0.20 8.30
CA TYR A 38 -1.29 -1.38 9.09
C TYR A 38 -1.58 -1.09 10.56
N GLN A 39 -1.93 -2.13 11.30
CA GLN A 39 -2.09 -2.04 12.74
C GLN A 39 -1.26 -3.14 13.35
N THR A 40 -0.21 -2.76 14.09
CA THR A 40 0.64 -3.76 14.72
C THR A 40 0.05 -4.20 16.06
N LYS A 41 0.41 -5.41 16.46
CA LYS A 41 0.10 -5.88 17.79
C LYS A 41 0.93 -5.10 18.81
N PRO A 42 0.44 -4.96 20.04
CA PRO A 42 1.21 -4.25 21.06
C PRO A 42 2.61 -4.81 21.22
N GLY A 43 3.60 -3.92 21.23
CA GLY A 43 4.98 -4.32 21.40
C GLY A 43 5.67 -4.78 20.12
N CYS A 44 4.97 -4.82 18.99
CA CYS A 44 5.54 -5.32 17.73
C CYS A 44 5.93 -4.21 16.76
N GLU A 45 5.83 -2.96 17.18
CA GLU A 45 6.04 -1.84 16.29
C GLU A 45 7.45 -1.81 15.70
N ASP A 46 8.44 -1.97 16.55
CA ASP A 46 9.83 -1.86 16.09
C ASP A 46 10.18 -2.97 15.12
N GLU A 47 9.75 -4.18 15.42
CA GLU A 47 10.03 -5.32 14.54
C GLU A 47 9.33 -5.15 13.19
N PHE A 48 8.10 -4.65 13.22
CA PHE A 48 7.36 -4.41 11.99
C PHE A 48 8.08 -3.38 11.12
N ILE A 49 8.48 -2.26 11.70
CA ILE A 49 9.16 -1.21 10.96
C ILE A 49 10.49 -1.69 10.42
N LYS A 50 11.21 -2.48 11.20
CA LYS A 50 12.46 -3.03 10.74
C LYS A 50 12.26 -3.91 9.50
N SER A 51 11.22 -4.75 9.53
CA SER A 51 10.90 -5.59 8.39
C SER A 51 10.52 -4.75 7.17
N LEU A 52 9.70 -3.74 7.38
CA LEU A 52 9.24 -2.90 6.28
C LEU A 52 10.39 -2.14 5.63
N LYS A 53 11.30 -1.61 6.44
CA LYS A 53 12.48 -0.92 5.92
C LYS A 53 13.40 -1.84 5.16
N GLY A 54 13.36 -3.13 5.46
CA GLY A 54 14.21 -4.11 4.80
C GLY A 54 13.69 -4.63 3.48
N VAL A 55 12.50 -4.20 3.07
CA VAL A 55 11.94 -4.64 1.79
C VAL A 55 12.77 -4.04 0.66
N ASP A 56 13.22 -4.88 -0.26
CA ASP A 56 13.97 -4.43 -1.42
C ASP A 56 12.98 -3.99 -2.48
N ARG A 57 12.95 -2.70 -2.76
CA ARG A 57 12.01 -2.12 -3.72
C ARG A 57 12.65 -1.83 -5.07
N SER A 58 13.89 -2.25 -5.27
CA SER A 58 14.62 -1.93 -6.49
C SER A 58 13.96 -2.46 -7.75
N GLN A 59 13.22 -3.57 -7.64
CA GLN A 59 12.53 -4.16 -8.78
C GLN A 59 11.03 -3.87 -8.77
N ASP A 60 10.56 -3.08 -7.82
CA ASP A 60 9.15 -2.73 -7.74
C ASP A 60 8.81 -1.68 -8.80
N ASN A 61 7.53 -1.60 -9.10
CA ASN A 61 7.04 -0.69 -10.12
C ASN A 61 6.65 0.68 -9.57
N CYS A 62 6.84 0.90 -8.30
CA CYS A 62 6.49 2.19 -7.68
C CYS A 62 7.53 3.25 -8.01
N ILE A 63 7.07 4.50 -8.00
CA ILE A 63 7.93 5.66 -8.20
C ILE A 63 8.53 6.09 -6.87
N SER A 64 7.70 6.13 -5.84
CA SER A 64 8.13 6.60 -4.53
C SER A 64 7.19 6.05 -3.48
N TRP A 65 7.62 6.11 -2.24
CA TRP A 65 6.80 5.67 -1.12
C TRP A 65 7.17 6.43 0.12
N THR A 66 6.24 6.51 1.06
CA THR A 66 6.47 7.01 2.40
C THR A 66 5.75 6.11 3.38
N VAL A 67 6.31 5.98 4.57
CA VAL A 67 5.65 5.27 5.65
C VAL A 67 5.59 6.22 6.83
N THR A 68 4.38 6.45 7.34
CA THR A 68 4.16 7.37 8.44
C THR A 68 3.70 6.59 9.65
N SER A 69 4.34 6.84 10.78
CA SER A 69 3.91 6.27 12.05
C SER A 69 2.77 7.14 12.59
N LEU A 70 1.65 6.51 12.86
CA LEU A 70 0.52 7.16 13.48
C LEU A 70 0.49 6.76 14.94
N GLU A 71 -0.61 7.03 15.63
CA GLU A 71 -0.69 6.68 17.04
C GLU A 71 -1.13 5.23 17.21
N ASN A 72 -0.83 4.67 18.39
CA ASN A 72 -1.35 3.37 18.80
C ASN A 72 -0.94 2.21 17.90
N GLY A 73 0.27 2.24 17.38
CA GLY A 73 0.77 1.14 16.55
C GLY A 73 0.23 1.12 15.14
N GLU A 74 -0.37 2.22 14.70
CA GLU A 74 -0.83 2.33 13.33
C GLU A 74 0.25 2.93 12.44
N PHE A 75 0.30 2.45 11.21
CA PHE A 75 1.24 2.96 10.20
C PHE A 75 0.49 3.12 8.89
N MET A 76 0.83 4.18 8.17
CA MET A 76 0.25 4.42 6.86
C MET A 76 1.37 4.44 5.83
N GLU A 77 1.29 3.56 4.87
CA GLU A 77 2.20 3.55 3.73
C GLU A 77 1.49 4.17 2.54
N MET A 78 2.16 5.12 1.89
CA MET A 78 1.63 5.74 0.68
C MET A 78 2.61 5.49 -0.44
N VAL A 79 2.13 4.94 -1.54
CA VAL A 79 2.97 4.51 -2.65
C VAL A 79 2.44 5.14 -3.93
N ILE A 80 3.34 5.72 -4.72
CA ILE A 80 2.96 6.35 -5.98
C ILE A 80 3.43 5.50 -7.14
N TYR A 81 2.55 5.31 -8.11
CA TYR A 81 2.79 4.53 -9.31
C TYR A 81 2.45 5.34 -10.56
N ASN A 82 3.06 4.98 -11.68
CA ASN A 82 2.73 5.57 -12.97
C ASN A 82 1.38 5.09 -13.50
N SER A 83 0.96 3.89 -13.11
CA SER A 83 -0.24 3.29 -13.65
C SER A 83 -0.75 2.21 -12.70
N ILE A 84 -2.01 1.82 -12.93
CA ILE A 84 -2.58 0.71 -12.19
C ILE A 84 -1.84 -0.60 -12.48
N ASP A 85 -1.27 -0.74 -13.67
CA ASP A 85 -0.55 -1.96 -14.01
C ASP A 85 0.63 -2.18 -13.06
N GLY A 86 1.28 -1.11 -12.62
CA GLY A 86 2.37 -1.23 -11.66
C GLY A 86 1.90 -1.78 -10.32
N ILE A 87 0.73 -1.34 -9.88
CA ILE A 87 0.15 -1.83 -8.63
C ILE A 87 -0.15 -3.33 -8.76
N VAL A 88 -0.78 -3.71 -9.85
CA VAL A 88 -1.13 -5.12 -10.09
C VAL A 88 0.12 -5.98 -10.12
N ALA A 89 1.16 -5.50 -10.78
CA ALA A 89 2.40 -6.26 -10.91
C ALA A 89 3.08 -6.48 -9.55
N ASP A 90 2.91 -5.55 -8.61
CA ASP A 90 3.57 -5.64 -7.31
C ASP A 90 2.74 -6.39 -6.26
N GLN A 91 1.51 -6.77 -6.56
CA GLN A 91 0.61 -7.35 -5.56
C GLN A 91 1.14 -8.63 -4.93
N ASP A 92 1.64 -9.54 -5.75
CA ASP A 92 2.09 -10.83 -5.24
C ASP A 92 3.24 -10.66 -4.27
N LYS A 93 4.15 -9.76 -4.59
CA LYS A 93 5.27 -9.49 -3.70
C LYS A 93 4.78 -8.90 -2.38
N GLY A 94 3.80 -7.99 -2.45
CA GLY A 94 3.23 -7.40 -1.25
C GLY A 94 2.56 -8.43 -0.36
N VAL A 95 1.77 -9.32 -0.95
CA VAL A 95 1.12 -10.37 -0.18
C VAL A 95 2.13 -11.31 0.43
N SER A 96 3.17 -11.67 -0.33
CA SER A 96 4.23 -12.54 0.20
C SER A 96 4.93 -11.91 1.39
N TRP A 97 5.20 -10.60 1.32
CA TRP A 97 5.81 -9.93 2.45
C TRP A 97 4.88 -9.91 3.66
N LEU A 98 3.59 -9.65 3.44
CA LEU A 98 2.60 -9.66 4.52
C LEU A 98 2.57 -11.01 5.22
N ASP A 99 2.74 -12.10 4.49
CA ASP A 99 2.81 -13.42 5.10
C ASP A 99 3.97 -13.52 6.09
N THR A 100 5.07 -12.86 5.81
CA THR A 100 6.23 -12.92 6.70
C THR A 100 6.05 -12.11 7.98
N VAL A 101 5.15 -11.14 7.98
CA VAL A 101 4.90 -10.28 9.14
C VAL A 101 3.51 -10.47 9.73
N ASP A 102 2.80 -11.49 9.29
CA ASP A 102 1.44 -11.73 9.73
C ASP A 102 1.33 -11.79 11.26
N HIS A 103 2.32 -12.39 11.90
CA HIS A 103 2.32 -12.56 13.34
C HIS A 103 2.49 -11.25 14.10
N LEU A 104 2.88 -10.19 13.43
CA LEU A 104 3.08 -8.87 14.04
C LEU A 104 1.85 -7.99 13.89
N LEU A 105 0.89 -8.37 13.07
CA LEU A 105 -0.21 -7.52 12.67
C LEU A 105 -1.54 -7.94 13.28
N MET A 106 -2.34 -6.93 13.63
CA MET A 106 -3.73 -7.15 13.97
C MET A 106 -4.55 -7.11 12.70
N LYS A 107 -5.68 -7.81 12.73
CA LYS A 107 -6.60 -7.81 11.59
C LYS A 107 -7.60 -6.68 11.74
N PHE A 108 -7.97 -6.09 10.62
CA PHE A 108 -9.05 -5.10 10.57
C PHE A 108 -10.40 -5.82 10.63
N PRO A 109 -11.49 -5.09 10.85
CA PRO A 109 -12.80 -5.74 11.03
C PRO A 109 -13.20 -6.68 9.90
N ASN A 110 -12.73 -6.41 8.69
CA ASN A 110 -13.03 -7.29 7.54
C ASN A 110 -12.13 -8.53 7.48
N GLY A 111 -11.26 -8.70 8.46
CA GLY A 111 -10.34 -9.83 8.49
C GLY A 111 -9.05 -9.63 7.71
N SER A 112 -8.89 -8.48 7.08
CA SER A 112 -7.68 -8.18 6.32
C SER A 112 -6.56 -7.70 7.23
N ARG A 113 -5.32 -7.96 6.81
CA ARG A 113 -4.13 -7.49 7.52
C ARG A 113 -3.84 -6.02 7.24
N THR A 114 -4.47 -5.46 6.25
CA THR A 114 -4.30 -4.06 5.91
C THR A 114 -5.66 -3.45 5.63
N ASP A 115 -5.70 -2.12 5.72
CA ASP A 115 -6.85 -1.36 5.24
C ASP A 115 -6.32 -0.53 4.08
N ALA A 116 -6.54 -1.01 2.87
CA ALA A 116 -5.93 -0.46 1.67
C ALA A 116 -6.94 0.27 0.81
N ASN A 117 -6.48 1.33 0.19
CA ASN A 117 -7.29 2.15 -0.70
C ASN A 117 -6.38 2.74 -1.75
N SER A 118 -6.97 3.29 -2.80
CA SER A 118 -6.16 3.90 -3.85
C SER A 118 -6.97 4.93 -4.61
N GLY A 119 -6.27 5.77 -5.34
CA GLY A 119 -6.91 6.79 -6.13
C GLY A 119 -5.95 7.40 -7.13
N ILE A 120 -6.51 8.28 -7.94
CA ILE A 120 -5.76 9.01 -8.95
C ILE A 120 -5.37 10.36 -8.36
N ILE A 121 -4.09 10.71 -8.51
CA ILE A 121 -3.63 12.01 -8.03
C ILE A 121 -4.18 13.07 -8.96
N VAL A 122 -4.93 14.01 -8.40
CA VAL A 122 -5.56 15.07 -9.19
C VAL A 122 -4.87 16.40 -9.03
N ASP A 123 -3.96 16.53 -8.09
CA ASP A 123 -3.21 17.75 -7.88
C ASP A 123 -1.95 17.45 -7.11
N GLU A 124 -0.85 18.03 -7.53
CA GLU A 124 0.45 17.88 -6.87
C GLU A 124 1.15 19.21 -6.84
N GLY A 125 2.06 19.34 -5.91
CA GLY A 125 2.89 20.52 -5.88
C GLY A 125 3.97 20.41 -4.84
N THR A 126 5.00 21.20 -5.02
CA THR A 126 6.02 21.40 -4.02
C THR A 126 6.21 22.88 -3.87
N LYS A 127 6.33 23.30 -2.62
CA LYS A 127 6.58 24.69 -2.34
C LYS A 127 8.08 24.85 -2.15
N LYS A 128 8.63 25.85 -2.81
CA LYS A 128 10.06 26.12 -2.67
C LYS A 128 10.34 26.56 -1.24
N VAL A 129 11.33 25.92 -0.62
CA VAL A 129 11.74 26.28 0.72
C VAL A 129 12.78 27.39 0.62
N THR A 130 12.56 28.50 1.33
CA THR A 130 13.52 29.56 1.41
C THR A 130 14.16 29.57 2.77
N GLU A 131 15.48 29.74 2.79
CA GLU A 131 16.26 29.76 4.02
C GLU A 131 16.22 31.14 4.68
#